data_9c41043ef23b85b1187adef05b82429b
#
_entry.id   9c41043ef23b85b1187adef05b82429b
#
_cell.length_a   1.000
_cell.length_b   1.000
_cell.length_c   1.000
_cell.angle_alpha   90.00
_cell.angle_beta   90.00
_cell.angle_gamma   90.00
#
_symmetry.space_group_name_H-M   'P 1'
#
loop_
_entity.id
_entity.type
_entity.pdbx_description
1 polymer ?
#
loop_
_entity_poly.entity_id
_entity_poly.type
_entity_poly.pdbx_seq_one_letter_code
_entity_poly.pdbx_strand_id
1 'polypeptide(L)'
;MGHVTASLVSGTRVEISNGVHHWYADEPVEAGGENSGPTPYDLLLGGLAACTTLTLRYYANLKGIPLAWIRTEYEFDRVHATDCAECEDEHAGMIERIQAHVTLGGTFTEAERARLEQIVGRCPVHKTLANGMKIFDHVTFAEKDDLPDATAM
;
A
#
# COMPACT_ATOMS: atom_id res chain seq x y z
N MET A 1 9.17 -14.21 2.89
CA MET A 1 9.60 -13.08 3.72
C MET A 1 9.99 -11.97 2.76
N GLY A 2 9.45 -10.76 2.93
CA GLY A 2 9.78 -9.64 2.05
C GLY A 2 11.06 -8.95 2.51
N HIS A 3 11.93 -8.58 1.57
CA HIS A 3 13.12 -7.77 1.79
C HIS A 3 13.15 -6.68 0.72
N VAL A 4 13.38 -5.45 1.13
CA VAL A 4 13.49 -4.29 0.25
C VAL A 4 14.65 -3.43 0.73
N THR A 5 15.46 -2.99 -0.20
CA THR A 5 16.53 -2.01 0.01
C THR A 5 16.13 -0.69 -0.63
N ALA A 6 16.39 0.41 0.04
CA ALA A 6 16.17 1.75 -0.48
C ALA A 6 17.44 2.58 -0.31
N SER A 7 17.83 3.33 -1.33
CA SER A 7 19.04 4.16 -1.34
C SER A 7 18.76 5.53 -1.92
N LEU A 8 19.35 6.54 -1.30
CA LEU A 8 19.35 7.92 -1.80
C LEU A 8 20.75 8.49 -1.69
N VAL A 9 21.32 8.87 -2.83
CA VAL A 9 22.69 9.43 -2.90
C VAL A 9 22.64 10.94 -3.05
N SER A 10 21.67 11.45 -3.81
CA SER A 10 21.49 12.88 -4.03
C SER A 10 20.05 13.21 -4.38
N GLY A 11 19.63 14.48 -4.19
CA GLY A 11 18.26 14.91 -4.47
C GLY A 11 17.24 14.25 -3.54
N THR A 12 16.06 13.95 -4.07
CA THR A 12 14.91 13.34 -3.35
C THR A 12 14.45 12.03 -3.96
N ARG A 13 14.98 11.65 -5.12
CA ARG A 13 14.65 10.39 -5.79
C ARG A 13 15.30 9.22 -5.09
N VAL A 14 14.48 8.38 -4.49
CA VAL A 14 14.90 7.14 -3.83
C VAL A 14 14.84 5.98 -4.80
N GLU A 15 15.93 5.24 -4.93
CA GLU A 15 15.97 3.97 -5.66
C GLU A 15 15.61 2.83 -4.73
N ILE A 16 14.69 1.96 -5.16
CA ILE A 16 14.16 0.86 -4.35
C ILE A 16 14.29 -0.45 -5.12
N SER A 17 14.71 -1.52 -4.42
CA SER A 17 14.87 -2.84 -5.02
C SER A 17 14.45 -3.94 -4.03
N ASN A 18 13.90 -5.03 -4.56
CA ASN A 18 13.70 -6.28 -3.83
C ASN A 18 14.67 -7.40 -4.28
N GLY A 19 15.72 -7.02 -5.02
CA GLY A 19 16.69 -7.95 -5.60
C GLY A 19 16.29 -8.54 -6.95
N VAL A 20 15.03 -8.35 -7.39
CA VAL A 20 14.50 -8.83 -8.69
C VAL A 20 13.93 -7.67 -9.49
N HIS A 21 13.21 -6.79 -8.83
CA HIS A 21 12.55 -5.63 -9.43
C HIS A 21 13.10 -4.35 -8.83
N HIS A 22 13.17 -3.32 -9.68
CA HIS A 22 13.60 -1.98 -9.30
C HIS A 22 12.49 -0.98 -9.59
N TRP A 23 12.32 -0.03 -8.70
CA TRP A 23 11.39 1.09 -8.86
C TRP A 23 11.90 2.31 -8.10
N TYR A 24 11.21 3.42 -8.24
CA TYR A 24 11.62 4.70 -7.66
C TYR A 24 10.50 5.25 -6.79
N ALA A 25 10.87 6.06 -5.81
CA ALA A 25 9.99 6.97 -5.10
C ALA A 25 10.56 8.37 -5.14
N ASP A 26 9.69 9.37 -5.14
CA ASP A 26 10.08 10.77 -5.06
C ASP A 26 8.93 11.55 -4.41
N GLU A 27 9.19 12.80 -4.10
CA GLU A 27 8.17 13.74 -3.65
C GLU A 27 7.73 14.65 -4.79
N PRO A 28 6.51 15.21 -4.74
CA PRO A 28 6.09 16.20 -5.72
C PRO A 28 6.89 17.50 -5.58
N VAL A 29 6.89 18.31 -6.62
CA VAL A 29 7.68 19.56 -6.67
C VAL A 29 7.32 20.50 -5.52
N GLU A 30 6.06 20.56 -5.13
CA GLU A 30 5.55 21.38 -4.02
C GLU A 30 6.11 20.95 -2.66
N ALA A 31 6.49 19.69 -2.53
CA ALA A 31 7.16 19.14 -1.35
C ALA A 31 8.69 19.14 -1.44
N GLY A 32 9.26 19.74 -2.50
CA GLY A 32 10.69 19.85 -2.71
C GLY A 32 11.31 18.71 -3.48
N GLY A 33 10.50 17.84 -4.09
CA GLY A 33 10.93 16.77 -4.98
C GLY A 33 11.04 17.19 -6.45
N GLU A 34 11.28 16.21 -7.32
CA GLU A 34 11.36 16.37 -8.77
C GLU A 34 10.17 15.69 -9.49
N ASN A 35 9.26 15.08 -8.72
CA ASN A 35 8.13 14.29 -9.24
C ASN A 35 8.58 13.21 -10.23
N SER A 36 9.72 12.56 -9.94
CA SER A 36 10.32 11.54 -10.81
C SER A 36 9.84 10.12 -10.52
N GLY A 37 8.97 9.95 -9.53
CA GLY A 37 8.36 8.69 -9.11
C GLY A 37 7.12 8.90 -8.26
N PRO A 38 6.39 7.81 -7.93
CA PRO A 38 5.28 7.86 -6.97
C PRO A 38 5.77 8.27 -5.59
N THR A 39 4.90 8.91 -4.81
CA THR A 39 5.19 9.24 -3.41
C THR A 39 5.25 7.97 -2.55
N PRO A 40 5.87 8.01 -1.36
CA PRO A 40 5.84 6.89 -0.42
C PRO A 40 4.42 6.41 -0.08
N TYR A 41 3.45 7.32 0.04
CA TYR A 41 2.05 6.96 0.27
C TYR A 41 1.39 6.32 -0.95
N ASP A 42 1.72 6.74 -2.18
CA ASP A 42 1.26 6.07 -3.40
C ASP A 42 1.74 4.61 -3.44
N LEU A 43 2.97 4.35 -3.01
CA LEU A 43 3.51 3.00 -2.92
C LEU A 43 2.79 2.16 -1.85
N LEU A 44 2.47 2.74 -0.71
CA LEU A 44 1.69 2.09 0.35
C LEU A 44 0.29 1.71 -0.15
N LEU A 45 -0.43 2.68 -0.73
CA LEU A 45 -1.77 2.47 -1.29
C LEU A 45 -1.74 1.50 -2.47
N GLY A 46 -0.73 1.61 -3.33
CA GLY A 46 -0.51 0.70 -4.46
C GLY A 46 -0.29 -0.74 -4.00
N GLY A 47 0.48 -0.97 -2.94
CA GLY A 47 0.68 -2.27 -2.33
C GLY A 47 -0.62 -2.86 -1.77
N LEU A 48 -1.43 -2.05 -1.09
CA LEU A 48 -2.75 -2.43 -0.58
C LEU A 48 -3.71 -2.76 -1.73
N ALA A 49 -3.77 -1.91 -2.76
CA ALA A 49 -4.60 -2.09 -3.94
C ALA A 49 -4.25 -3.39 -4.70
N ALA A 50 -2.97 -3.62 -4.95
CA ALA A 50 -2.48 -4.83 -5.59
C ALA A 50 -2.85 -6.08 -4.79
N CYS A 51 -2.64 -6.06 -3.47
CA CYS A 51 -2.94 -7.19 -2.60
C CYS A 51 -4.44 -7.51 -2.59
N THR A 52 -5.32 -6.52 -2.49
CA THR A 52 -6.78 -6.71 -2.53
C THR A 52 -7.23 -7.28 -3.88
N THR A 53 -6.74 -6.70 -4.97
CA THR A 53 -7.05 -7.15 -6.34
C THR A 53 -6.64 -8.61 -6.58
N LEU A 54 -5.41 -8.99 -6.18
CA LEU A 54 -4.92 -10.36 -6.29
C LEU A 54 -5.69 -11.33 -5.40
N THR A 55 -6.02 -10.94 -4.17
CA THR A 55 -6.81 -11.76 -3.24
C THR A 55 -8.19 -12.08 -3.81
N LEU A 56 -8.87 -11.09 -4.37
CA LEU A 56 -10.15 -11.27 -5.04
C LEU A 56 -10.03 -12.18 -6.26
N ARG A 57 -9.03 -11.97 -7.10
CA ARG A 57 -8.79 -12.79 -8.30
C ARG A 57 -8.51 -14.26 -7.94
N TYR A 58 -7.62 -14.51 -6.99
CA TYR A 58 -7.31 -15.86 -6.54
C TYR A 58 -8.53 -16.56 -5.94
N TYR A 59 -9.30 -15.85 -5.13
CA TYR A 59 -10.52 -16.39 -4.55
C TYR A 59 -11.55 -16.74 -5.63
N ALA A 60 -11.81 -15.83 -6.58
CA ALA A 60 -12.75 -16.05 -7.66
C ALA A 60 -12.33 -17.27 -8.52
N ASN A 61 -11.06 -17.37 -8.87
CA ASN A 61 -10.53 -18.52 -9.61
C ASN A 61 -10.70 -19.84 -8.84
N LEU A 62 -10.40 -19.85 -7.54
CA LEU A 62 -10.54 -21.03 -6.68
C LEU A 62 -12.00 -21.50 -6.57
N LYS A 63 -12.96 -20.57 -6.60
CA LYS A 63 -14.39 -20.85 -6.44
C LYS A 63 -15.16 -20.94 -7.76
N GLY A 64 -14.48 -20.72 -8.89
CA GLY A 64 -15.12 -20.71 -10.20
C GLY A 64 -16.10 -19.55 -10.41
N ILE A 65 -15.93 -18.43 -9.65
CA ILE A 65 -16.77 -17.24 -9.79
C ILE A 65 -16.38 -16.50 -11.07
N PRO A 66 -17.33 -16.14 -11.94
CA PRO A 66 -17.05 -15.49 -13.23
C PRO A 66 -16.72 -14.01 -13.08
N LEU A 67 -15.62 -13.71 -12.38
CA LEU A 67 -15.10 -12.37 -12.18
C LEU A 67 -14.28 -11.95 -13.41
N ALA A 68 -14.83 -11.05 -14.22
CA ALA A 68 -14.22 -10.62 -15.47
C ALA A 68 -13.09 -9.62 -15.21
N TRP A 69 -13.36 -8.55 -14.47
CA TRP A 69 -12.38 -7.52 -14.14
C TRP A 69 -12.57 -6.96 -12.72
N ILE A 70 -11.52 -6.32 -12.21
CA ILE A 70 -11.48 -5.69 -10.89
C ILE A 70 -10.85 -4.30 -11.05
N ARG A 71 -11.45 -3.31 -10.44
CA ARG A 71 -10.88 -1.99 -10.25
C ARG A 71 -10.92 -1.63 -8.78
N THR A 72 -9.81 -1.14 -8.26
CA THR A 72 -9.68 -0.68 -6.87
C THR A 72 -9.14 0.74 -6.86
N GLU A 73 -9.75 1.60 -6.07
CA GLU A 73 -9.36 2.98 -5.86
C GLU A 73 -9.18 3.17 -4.36
N TYR A 74 -8.07 3.75 -3.97
CA TYR A 74 -7.72 3.98 -2.57
C TYR A 74 -7.33 5.43 -2.37
N GLU A 75 -7.85 6.02 -1.32
CA GLU A 75 -7.56 7.39 -0.91
C GLU A 75 -7.09 7.36 0.54
N PHE A 76 -6.03 8.12 0.83
CA PHE A 76 -5.54 8.37 2.18
C PHE A 76 -5.85 9.81 2.56
N ASP A 77 -6.45 10.00 3.71
CA ASP A 77 -6.70 11.33 4.27
C ASP A 77 -6.47 11.36 5.79
N ARG A 78 -6.45 12.58 6.31
CA ARG A 78 -6.44 12.87 7.74
C ARG A 78 -7.69 13.67 8.07
N VAL A 79 -8.51 13.12 8.93
CA VAL A 79 -9.76 13.76 9.37
C VAL A 79 -9.75 13.95 10.87
N HIS A 80 -10.47 14.95 11.36
CA HIS A 80 -10.68 15.09 12.80
C HIS A 80 -11.57 13.95 13.31
N ALA A 81 -11.26 13.40 14.50
CA ALA A 81 -12.01 12.28 15.08
C ALA A 81 -13.53 12.55 15.15
N THR A 82 -13.92 13.81 15.41
CA THR A 82 -15.33 14.22 15.45
C THR A 82 -16.03 14.17 14.09
N ASP A 83 -15.29 14.18 12.98
CA ASP A 83 -15.81 14.21 11.63
C ASP A 83 -15.82 12.80 10.98
N CYS A 84 -15.31 11.81 11.70
CA CYS A 84 -15.25 10.42 11.25
C CYS A 84 -16.44 9.62 11.82
N ALA A 85 -17.51 9.48 11.04
CA ALA A 85 -18.73 8.76 11.49
C ALA A 85 -18.52 7.25 11.69
N GLU A 86 -17.47 6.67 11.12
CA GLU A 86 -17.17 5.22 11.14
C GLU A 86 -15.98 4.87 12.06
N CYS A 87 -15.39 5.88 12.73
CA CYS A 87 -14.23 5.65 13.58
C CYS A 87 -14.69 5.45 15.04
N GLU A 88 -14.41 4.28 15.60
CA GLU A 88 -14.73 3.94 16.99
C GLU A 88 -13.73 4.51 18.02
N ASP A 89 -12.70 5.25 17.57
CA ASP A 89 -11.66 5.78 18.45
C ASP A 89 -12.15 7.00 19.23
N GLU A 90 -12.24 6.88 20.55
CA GLU A 90 -12.53 7.97 21.50
C GLU A 90 -11.39 9.01 21.61
N HIS A 91 -10.38 8.98 20.74
CA HIS A 91 -9.23 9.87 20.82
C HIS A 91 -9.55 11.23 20.20
N ALA A 92 -9.39 12.28 20.97
CA ALA A 92 -9.44 13.66 20.47
C ALA A 92 -8.20 13.91 19.58
N GLY A 93 -8.40 14.24 18.31
CA GLY A 93 -7.30 14.58 17.40
C GLY A 93 -7.56 14.19 15.94
N MET A 94 -6.49 14.20 15.17
CA MET A 94 -6.52 13.80 13.77
C MET A 94 -6.38 12.28 13.64
N ILE A 95 -7.22 11.67 12.85
CA ILE A 95 -7.20 10.25 12.52
C ILE A 95 -6.72 10.08 11.08
N GLU A 96 -5.80 9.16 10.88
CA GLU A 96 -5.38 8.72 9.55
C GLU A 96 -6.32 7.62 9.06
N ARG A 97 -6.85 7.81 7.86
CA ARG A 97 -7.87 6.94 7.29
C ARG A 97 -7.53 6.58 5.85
N ILE A 98 -7.77 5.32 5.48
CA ILE A 98 -7.75 4.86 4.09
C ILE A 98 -9.17 4.51 3.69
N GLN A 99 -9.68 5.13 2.64
CA GLN A 99 -10.95 4.78 2.00
C GLN A 99 -10.67 3.94 0.76
N ALA A 100 -11.46 2.88 0.57
CA ALA A 100 -11.35 1.98 -0.56
C ALA A 100 -12.66 1.91 -1.33
N HIS A 101 -12.59 2.07 -2.65
CA HIS A 101 -13.68 1.79 -3.56
C HIS A 101 -13.30 0.64 -4.47
N VAL A 102 -14.05 -0.47 -4.39
CA VAL A 102 -13.77 -1.69 -5.15
C VAL A 102 -14.93 -1.97 -6.09
N THR A 103 -14.64 -2.02 -7.40
CA THR A 103 -15.62 -2.34 -8.43
C THR A 103 -15.28 -3.69 -9.05
N LEU A 104 -16.26 -4.57 -9.11
CA LEU A 104 -16.12 -5.91 -9.65
C LEU A 104 -17.05 -6.08 -10.87
N GLY A 105 -16.46 -6.44 -12.00
CA GLY A 105 -17.20 -6.70 -13.23
C GLY A 105 -17.35 -8.19 -13.49
N GLY A 106 -18.58 -8.62 -13.80
CA GLY A 106 -18.92 -10.01 -14.05
C GLY A 106 -20.41 -10.27 -13.85
N THR A 107 -20.80 -11.50 -14.01
CA THR A 107 -22.17 -11.96 -13.73
C THR A 107 -22.16 -12.78 -12.47
N PHE A 108 -22.75 -12.26 -11.40
CA PHE A 108 -22.69 -12.88 -10.07
C PHE A 108 -24.08 -13.16 -9.54
N THR A 109 -24.21 -14.30 -8.88
CA THR A 109 -25.35 -14.56 -7.97
C THR A 109 -25.25 -13.68 -6.74
N GLU A 110 -26.35 -13.51 -6.00
CA GLU A 110 -26.37 -12.75 -4.76
C GLU A 110 -25.41 -13.32 -3.70
N ALA A 111 -25.33 -14.62 -3.60
CA ALA A 111 -24.40 -15.31 -2.70
C ALA A 111 -22.92 -15.04 -3.06
N GLU A 112 -22.59 -15.00 -4.35
CA GLU A 112 -21.23 -14.66 -4.81
C GLU A 112 -20.89 -13.21 -4.53
N ARG A 113 -21.83 -12.27 -4.74
CA ARG A 113 -21.66 -10.84 -4.38
C ARG A 113 -21.34 -10.69 -2.89
N ALA A 114 -22.20 -11.19 -2.03
CA ALA A 114 -22.01 -11.13 -0.58
C ALA A 114 -20.68 -11.76 -0.15
N ARG A 115 -20.26 -12.81 -0.83
CA ARG A 115 -19.00 -13.46 -0.54
C ARG A 115 -17.79 -12.66 -1.00
N LEU A 116 -17.82 -12.08 -2.20
CA LEU A 116 -16.76 -11.23 -2.71
C LEU A 116 -16.57 -9.99 -1.83
N GLU A 117 -17.64 -9.35 -1.35
CA GLU A 117 -17.57 -8.26 -0.38
C GLU A 117 -16.78 -8.65 0.88
N GLN A 118 -17.06 -9.83 1.45
CA GLN A 118 -16.33 -10.33 2.60
C GLN A 118 -14.84 -10.58 2.33
N ILE A 119 -14.47 -10.88 1.08
CA ILE A 119 -13.09 -11.18 0.69
C ILE A 119 -12.25 -9.90 0.57
N VAL A 120 -12.84 -8.76 0.24
CA VAL A 120 -12.13 -7.46 0.18
C VAL A 120 -11.30 -7.21 1.43
N GLY A 121 -11.89 -7.35 2.63
CA GLY A 121 -11.21 -7.15 3.91
C GLY A 121 -10.27 -8.29 4.35
N ARG A 122 -10.10 -9.33 3.54
CA ARG A 122 -9.24 -10.48 3.88
C ARG A 122 -7.83 -10.43 3.28
N CYS A 123 -7.53 -9.39 2.51
CA CYS A 123 -6.20 -9.14 1.99
C CYS A 123 -5.16 -9.08 3.13
N PRO A 124 -4.03 -9.80 3.03
CA PRO A 124 -3.00 -9.78 4.08
C PRO A 124 -2.47 -8.38 4.41
N VAL A 125 -2.21 -7.53 3.41
CA VAL A 125 -1.76 -6.16 3.62
C VAL A 125 -2.81 -5.33 4.35
N HIS A 126 -4.10 -5.47 4.01
CA HIS A 126 -5.20 -4.83 4.73
C HIS A 126 -5.17 -5.19 6.22
N LYS A 127 -5.06 -6.49 6.54
CA LYS A 127 -5.01 -6.94 7.94
C LYS A 127 -3.80 -6.39 8.68
N THR A 128 -2.65 -6.32 8.01
CA THR A 128 -1.42 -5.76 8.59
C THR A 128 -1.59 -4.30 8.94
N LEU A 129 -2.16 -3.50 8.03
CA LEU A 129 -2.39 -2.07 8.25
C LEU A 129 -3.45 -1.82 9.32
N ALA A 130 -4.59 -2.51 9.25
CA ALA A 130 -5.70 -2.34 10.19
C ALA A 130 -5.35 -2.75 11.63
N ASN A 131 -4.52 -3.78 11.80
CA ASN A 131 -4.10 -4.25 13.12
C ASN A 131 -2.85 -3.54 13.66
N GLY A 132 -2.19 -2.73 12.82
CA GLY A 132 -0.88 -2.17 13.12
C GLY A 132 0.23 -3.23 13.14
N MET A 133 1.46 -2.76 13.14
CA MET A 133 2.65 -3.61 13.29
C MET A 133 3.66 -2.93 14.18
N LYS A 134 4.54 -3.71 14.79
CA LYS A 134 5.67 -3.16 15.54
C LYS A 134 6.83 -2.96 14.57
N ILE A 135 7.42 -1.77 14.61
CA ILE A 135 8.59 -1.39 13.82
C ILE A 135 9.75 -1.23 14.79
N PHE A 136 10.89 -1.81 14.47
CA PHE A 136 12.12 -1.72 15.27
C PHE A 136 13.21 -1.15 14.37
N ASP A 137 13.78 -0.01 14.78
CA ASP A 137 14.78 0.70 14.01
C ASP A 137 16.20 0.41 14.57
N HIS A 138 17.12 0.08 13.67
CA HIS A 138 18.53 -0.05 13.96
C HIS A 138 19.30 0.91 13.07
N VAL A 139 20.08 1.79 13.67
CA VAL A 139 20.83 2.83 12.96
C VAL A 139 22.32 2.53 13.04
N THR A 140 22.99 2.57 11.89
CA THR A 140 24.45 2.44 11.78
C THR A 140 24.99 3.68 11.07
N PHE A 141 26.13 4.17 11.54
CA PHE A 141 26.85 5.28 10.90
C PHE A 141 28.04 4.72 10.14
N ALA A 142 28.22 5.16 8.91
CA ALA A 142 29.35 4.85 8.04
C ALA A 142 30.10 6.13 7.65
N GLU A 143 31.34 6.01 7.24
CA GLU A 143 32.11 7.16 6.72
C GLU A 143 31.56 7.60 5.36
N LYS A 144 31.79 8.87 5.02
CA LYS A 144 31.24 9.49 3.79
C LYS A 144 31.63 8.74 2.51
N ASP A 145 32.82 8.14 2.49
CA ASP A 145 33.36 7.47 1.32
C ASP A 145 32.97 5.97 1.25
N ASP A 146 32.30 5.45 2.30
CA ASP A 146 31.74 4.10 2.34
C ASP A 146 30.37 4.05 1.69
N LEU A 147 30.30 4.36 0.39
CA LEU A 147 29.04 4.25 -0.36
C LEU A 147 28.60 2.78 -0.44
N PRO A 148 27.29 2.51 -0.25
CA PRO A 148 26.80 1.16 -0.41
C PRO A 148 27.04 0.68 -1.86
N ASP A 149 27.52 -0.56 -1.97
CA ASP A 149 27.84 -1.16 -3.27
C ASP A 149 26.58 -1.21 -4.15
N ALA A 150 26.62 -0.58 -5.33
CA ALA A 150 25.51 -0.53 -6.28
C ALA A 150 25.10 -1.93 -6.80
N THR A 151 25.94 -2.93 -6.56
CA THR A 151 25.65 -4.34 -6.89
C THR A 151 24.87 -5.09 -5.82
N ALA A 152 24.67 -4.50 -4.64
CA ALA A 152 23.88 -5.06 -3.55
C ALA A 152 22.39 -4.60 -3.57
N MET A 153 22.01 -3.83 -4.59
CA MET A 153 20.64 -3.37 -4.83
C MET A 153 19.89 -4.26 -5.82
#